data_ceff0ffa69e0a5437c7e937defa9f013
#
_entry.id   ceff0ffa69e0a5437c7e937defa9f013
#
_cell.length_a   1.000
_cell.length_b   1.000
_cell.length_c   1.000
_cell.angle_alpha   90.00
_cell.angle_beta   90.00
_cell.angle_gamma   90.00
#
_symmetry.space_group_name_H-M   'P 1'
#
loop_
_entity.id
_entity.type
_entity.pdbx_description
1 polymer ?
#
loop_
_entity_poly.entity_id
_entity_poly.type
_entity_poly.pdbx_seq_one_letter_code
_entity_poly.pdbx_strand_id
1 'polypeptide(L)'
;MRAVRCPEGTPTVVDVPEPSGEGIVVTVASAGICGSDLHLLNFSLPATFGHEFAGTLADGTPVAVEPIDPCFDCEACVDGNTQLCVRGPSMAFGVGCDGGMAEKVIVPATSIALLPTGVAASNGCLVEPLAVAVHGIRRGNIRGTDRVAVIGGGTIGQTALVVAQQTGAKVDLSARHERQIEAATRLGAGSVEGQGYDIVIEAAGTASALAEAADRCRPGGTIVLLGSYWDGSVEMPGLAIGMKELTIVPAVMYGRVGPSRDIDVAATILAQRPELPEIIVTHRFPLDAAVEAFGVAADRSAGAIKVVLEP
;
A
#
# COMPACT_ATOMS: atom_id res chain seq x y z
N MET A 1 20.95 8.73 -15.25
CA MET A 1 19.65 8.07 -15.35
C MET A 1 18.53 9.04 -14.99
N ARG A 2 17.31 8.78 -15.47
CA ARG A 2 16.13 9.60 -15.16
C ARG A 2 15.49 9.16 -13.85
N ALA A 3 14.97 10.13 -13.10
CA ALA A 3 14.26 9.89 -11.84
C ALA A 3 13.21 10.99 -11.58
N VAL A 4 12.17 10.67 -10.84
CA VAL A 4 11.15 11.65 -10.41
C VAL A 4 11.56 12.23 -9.06
N ARG A 5 11.74 13.53 -9.00
CA ARG A 5 11.90 14.32 -7.78
C ARG A 5 10.80 15.36 -7.69
N CYS A 6 10.65 15.95 -6.52
CA CYS A 6 9.62 16.97 -6.30
C CYS A 6 10.22 18.27 -5.79
N PRO A 7 10.91 19.04 -6.64
CA PRO A 7 11.30 20.38 -6.27
C PRO A 7 10.04 21.27 -6.18
N GLU A 8 9.92 21.99 -5.08
CA GLU A 8 8.86 23.00 -4.90
C GLU A 8 7.41 22.46 -5.07
N GLY A 9 7.16 21.20 -4.68
CA GLY A 9 5.81 20.62 -4.71
C GLY A 9 5.36 20.09 -6.08
N THR A 10 6.21 20.10 -7.09
CA THR A 10 5.88 19.63 -8.44
C THR A 10 6.68 18.39 -8.82
N PRO A 11 6.05 17.25 -9.13
CA PRO A 11 6.78 16.07 -9.60
C PRO A 11 7.47 16.40 -10.92
N THR A 12 8.78 16.18 -10.99
CA THR A 12 9.61 16.56 -12.13
C THR A 12 10.57 15.43 -12.43
N VAL A 13 10.68 15.07 -13.71
CA VAL A 13 11.71 14.13 -14.17
C VAL A 13 13.02 14.88 -14.31
N VAL A 14 14.06 14.37 -13.64
CA VAL A 14 15.39 14.95 -13.60
C VAL A 14 16.46 13.89 -13.92
N ASP A 15 17.59 14.36 -14.44
CA ASP A 15 18.77 13.51 -14.57
C ASP A 15 19.52 13.44 -13.23
N VAL A 16 19.76 12.22 -12.77
CA VAL A 16 20.53 11.93 -11.58
C VAL A 16 21.68 10.95 -11.90
N PRO A 17 22.75 10.91 -11.11
CA PRO A 17 23.80 9.89 -11.26
C PRO A 17 23.23 8.48 -11.20
N GLU A 18 23.92 7.52 -11.86
CA GLU A 18 23.62 6.09 -11.63
C GLU A 18 23.81 5.74 -10.15
N PRO A 19 22.95 4.86 -9.58
CA PRO A 19 23.09 4.47 -8.19
C PRO A 19 24.43 3.76 -7.96
N SER A 20 25.11 4.13 -6.89
CA SER A 20 26.42 3.61 -6.53
C SER A 20 26.54 3.41 -5.03
N GLY A 21 27.37 2.46 -4.60
CA GLY A 21 27.57 2.14 -3.19
C GLY A 21 27.31 0.66 -2.89
N GLU A 22 27.11 0.35 -1.63
CA GLU A 22 26.79 -1.01 -1.16
C GLU A 22 25.29 -1.28 -1.36
N GLY A 23 24.95 -2.45 -1.90
CA GLY A 23 23.58 -2.89 -2.11
C GLY A 23 23.39 -3.65 -3.43
N ILE A 24 22.14 -3.90 -3.74
CA ILE A 24 21.72 -4.58 -4.97
C ILE A 24 21.04 -3.56 -5.86
N VAL A 25 21.52 -3.44 -7.09
CA VAL A 25 20.88 -2.57 -8.09
C VAL A 25 19.68 -3.31 -8.69
N VAL A 26 18.53 -2.66 -8.63
CA VAL A 26 17.29 -3.09 -9.28
C VAL A 26 17.06 -2.18 -10.48
N THR A 27 16.93 -2.76 -11.68
CA THR A 27 16.40 -2.07 -12.85
C THR A 27 14.90 -2.06 -12.73
N VAL A 28 14.31 -0.88 -12.54
CA VAL A 28 12.88 -0.74 -12.24
C VAL A 28 12.05 -1.00 -13.48
N ALA A 29 11.00 -1.78 -13.34
CA ALA A 29 10.03 -2.09 -14.40
C ALA A 29 8.64 -1.51 -14.10
N SER A 30 8.34 -1.22 -12.83
CA SER A 30 7.09 -0.59 -12.41
C SER A 30 7.25 0.13 -11.08
N ALA A 31 6.67 1.33 -10.99
CA ALA A 31 6.58 2.10 -9.76
C ALA A 31 5.15 2.66 -9.61
N GLY A 32 4.43 2.23 -8.56
CA GLY A 32 3.08 2.69 -8.25
C GLY A 32 3.09 4.09 -7.63
N ILE A 33 2.11 4.90 -7.99
CA ILE A 33 1.83 6.15 -7.28
C ILE A 33 0.87 5.83 -6.13
N CYS A 34 1.31 6.08 -4.90
CA CYS A 34 0.53 5.93 -3.69
C CYS A 34 -0.23 7.23 -3.36
N GLY A 35 -1.34 7.11 -2.65
CA GLY A 35 -2.02 8.29 -2.10
C GLY A 35 -1.12 9.13 -1.18
N SER A 36 -0.18 8.51 -0.47
CA SER A 36 0.82 9.20 0.35
C SER A 36 1.77 10.07 -0.49
N ASP A 37 2.15 9.66 -1.70
CA ASP A 37 3.00 10.44 -2.58
C ASP A 37 2.38 11.82 -2.89
N LEU A 38 1.04 11.87 -3.06
CA LEU A 38 0.32 13.13 -3.29
C LEU A 38 0.41 14.10 -2.10
N HIS A 39 0.46 13.58 -0.88
CA HIS A 39 0.67 14.38 0.32
C HIS A 39 2.14 14.77 0.49
N LEU A 40 3.06 13.86 0.13
CA LEU A 40 4.50 14.09 0.19
C LEU A 40 4.98 15.18 -0.77
N LEU A 41 4.22 15.51 -1.83
CA LEU A 41 4.50 16.67 -2.68
C LEU A 41 4.61 17.98 -1.90
N ASN A 42 3.93 18.11 -0.77
CA ASN A 42 3.97 19.29 0.09
C ASN A 42 5.24 19.41 0.95
N PHE A 43 6.10 18.37 0.90
CA PHE A 43 7.37 18.36 1.64
C PHE A 43 8.54 18.42 0.64
N SER A 44 9.51 19.28 0.90
CA SER A 44 10.72 19.35 0.06
C SER A 44 11.65 18.16 0.34
N LEU A 45 11.27 16.97 -0.15
CA LEU A 45 12.07 15.77 0.01
C LEU A 45 13.21 15.77 -1.02
N PRO A 46 14.47 15.54 -0.60
CA PRO A 46 15.60 15.47 -1.51
C PRO A 46 15.68 14.16 -2.28
N ALA A 47 14.98 13.12 -1.81
CA ALA A 47 15.02 11.79 -2.38
C ALA A 47 14.19 11.68 -3.68
N THR A 48 14.56 10.74 -4.53
CA THR A 48 13.72 10.23 -5.62
C THR A 48 12.45 9.60 -5.04
N PHE A 49 11.30 9.90 -5.62
CA PHE A 49 9.99 9.40 -5.14
C PHE A 49 9.78 7.90 -5.42
N GLY A 50 8.73 7.35 -4.84
CA GLY A 50 8.19 6.03 -5.10
C GLY A 50 8.64 4.98 -4.10
N HIS A 51 7.66 4.44 -3.37
CA HIS A 51 7.85 3.34 -2.41
C HIS A 51 7.10 2.06 -2.80
N GLU A 52 6.38 2.06 -3.90
CA GLU A 52 5.71 0.87 -4.45
C GLU A 52 6.41 0.47 -5.75
N PHE A 53 7.48 -0.34 -5.73
CA PHE A 53 8.23 -0.62 -6.95
C PHE A 53 8.75 -2.05 -7.06
N ALA A 54 8.97 -2.45 -8.29
CA ALA A 54 9.50 -3.74 -8.68
C ALA A 54 10.32 -3.63 -9.96
N GLY A 55 11.16 -4.62 -10.19
CA GLY A 55 12.04 -4.63 -11.35
C GLY A 55 12.77 -5.95 -11.50
N THR A 56 13.96 -5.89 -12.07
CA THR A 56 14.82 -7.06 -12.28
C THR A 56 16.22 -6.83 -11.73
N LEU A 57 16.83 -7.90 -11.25
CA LEU A 57 18.23 -7.96 -10.93
C LEU A 57 19.08 -8.05 -12.22
N ALA A 58 20.40 -7.92 -12.08
CA ALA A 58 21.33 -7.98 -13.22
C ALA A 58 21.28 -9.30 -14.00
N ASP A 59 20.89 -10.40 -13.37
CA ASP A 59 20.70 -11.71 -13.98
C ASP A 59 19.30 -11.93 -14.59
N GLY A 60 18.45 -10.90 -14.57
CA GLY A 60 17.08 -10.94 -15.05
C GLY A 60 16.05 -11.46 -14.03
N THR A 61 16.46 -11.82 -12.81
CA THR A 61 15.54 -12.29 -11.77
C THR A 61 14.52 -11.20 -11.41
N PRO A 62 13.19 -11.46 -11.53
CA PRO A 62 12.17 -10.48 -11.19
C PRO A 62 12.02 -10.36 -9.67
N VAL A 63 11.97 -9.12 -9.18
CA VAL A 63 11.87 -8.80 -7.75
C VAL A 63 10.90 -7.66 -7.48
N ALA A 64 10.23 -7.69 -6.34
CA ALA A 64 9.67 -6.51 -5.69
C ALA A 64 10.62 -6.05 -4.58
N VAL A 65 10.44 -4.84 -4.11
CA VAL A 65 11.24 -4.29 -3.03
C VAL A 65 10.36 -3.98 -1.84
N GLU A 66 10.77 -4.44 -0.65
CA GLU A 66 10.25 -3.97 0.63
C GLU A 66 10.89 -2.59 0.90
N PRO A 67 10.15 -1.48 0.73
CA PRO A 67 10.78 -0.17 0.63
C PRO A 67 11.11 0.44 2.00
N ILE A 68 11.75 -0.35 2.86
CA ILE A 68 12.32 0.08 4.14
C ILE A 68 13.71 -0.53 4.34
N ASP A 69 14.58 0.23 5.02
CA ASP A 69 15.91 -0.20 5.48
C ASP A 69 16.01 -0.01 7.00
N PRO A 70 15.38 -0.88 7.81
CA PRO A 70 15.40 -0.79 9.26
C PRO A 70 16.78 -1.16 9.83
N CYS A 71 17.09 -0.76 11.06
CA CYS A 71 18.40 -1.03 11.67
C CYS A 71 18.60 -2.49 12.10
N PHE A 72 17.53 -3.27 12.26
CA PHE A 72 17.51 -4.67 12.74
C PHE A 72 18.08 -4.92 14.15
N ASP A 73 18.45 -3.88 14.92
CA ASP A 73 19.07 -3.97 16.24
C ASP A 73 18.30 -3.26 17.35
N CYS A 74 17.38 -2.34 17.05
CA CYS A 74 16.53 -1.72 18.07
C CYS A 74 15.43 -2.69 18.54
N GLU A 75 14.85 -2.41 19.72
CA GLU A 75 13.82 -3.24 20.35
C GLU A 75 12.67 -3.58 19.39
N ALA A 76 12.12 -2.57 18.68
CA ALA A 76 11.06 -2.79 17.71
C ALA A 76 11.47 -3.76 16.58
N CYS A 77 12.68 -3.63 16.05
CA CYS A 77 13.20 -4.51 15.02
C CYS A 77 13.41 -5.94 15.52
N VAL A 78 13.97 -6.10 16.72
CA VAL A 78 14.19 -7.42 17.34
C VAL A 78 12.86 -8.14 17.58
N ASP A 79 11.82 -7.41 17.94
CA ASP A 79 10.45 -7.93 18.12
C ASP A 79 9.71 -8.18 16.79
N GLY A 80 10.35 -7.92 15.64
CA GLY A 80 9.74 -8.12 14.31
C GLY A 80 8.89 -6.95 13.82
N ASN A 81 8.82 -5.85 14.60
CA ASN A 81 8.08 -4.64 14.25
C ASN A 81 9.00 -3.66 13.49
N THR A 82 9.59 -4.09 12.38
CA THR A 82 10.56 -3.31 11.61
C THR A 82 10.01 -1.96 11.12
N GLN A 83 8.71 -1.86 10.90
CA GLN A 83 8.00 -0.63 10.56
C GLN A 83 8.02 0.43 11.68
N LEU A 84 8.31 0.03 12.90
CA LEU A 84 8.43 0.90 14.08
C LEU A 84 9.90 1.16 14.46
N CYS A 85 10.83 0.92 13.53
CA CYS A 85 12.26 1.15 13.75
C CYS A 85 12.55 2.59 14.19
N VAL A 86 13.51 2.76 15.11
CA VAL A 86 13.94 4.07 15.61
C VAL A 86 14.49 5.00 14.53
N ARG A 87 14.90 4.47 13.37
CA ARG A 87 15.29 5.28 12.20
C ARG A 87 14.13 6.10 11.61
N GLY A 88 12.88 5.71 11.90
CA GLY A 88 11.69 6.43 11.45
C GLY A 88 11.66 6.64 9.93
N PRO A 89 11.21 7.81 9.44
CA PRO A 89 11.08 8.07 8.01
C PRO A 89 12.40 7.97 7.23
N SER A 90 13.57 8.10 7.87
CA SER A 90 14.87 8.03 7.19
C SER A 90 15.19 6.66 6.61
N MET A 91 14.49 5.61 7.04
CA MET A 91 14.64 4.25 6.50
C MET A 91 13.76 3.98 5.28
N ALA A 92 12.80 4.86 4.96
CA ALA A 92 11.79 4.61 3.95
C ALA A 92 12.28 5.10 2.57
N PHE A 93 12.27 4.21 1.59
CA PHE A 93 12.54 4.55 0.19
C PHE A 93 11.41 5.45 -0.34
N GLY A 94 11.78 6.41 -1.17
CA GLY A 94 10.85 7.42 -1.66
C GLY A 94 10.55 8.55 -0.66
N VAL A 95 11.11 8.50 0.54
CA VAL A 95 10.94 9.51 1.60
C VAL A 95 12.30 9.95 2.15
N GLY A 96 13.00 9.07 2.86
CA GLY A 96 14.32 9.33 3.43
C GLY A 96 15.48 8.81 2.60
N CYS A 97 15.20 7.86 1.71
CA CYS A 97 16.14 7.26 0.74
C CYS A 97 15.56 7.37 -0.66
N ASP A 98 16.40 7.31 -1.70
CA ASP A 98 15.93 7.31 -3.09
C ASP A 98 15.01 6.12 -3.38
N GLY A 99 13.84 6.40 -3.93
CA GLY A 99 12.80 5.43 -4.25
C GLY A 99 12.82 4.93 -5.68
N GLY A 100 11.79 4.17 -6.05
CA GLY A 100 11.69 3.44 -7.31
C GLY A 100 11.09 4.20 -8.49
N MET A 101 10.70 5.48 -8.36
CA MET A 101 10.30 6.26 -9.54
C MET A 101 11.54 6.74 -10.30
N ALA A 102 12.37 5.79 -10.76
CA ALA A 102 13.62 5.98 -11.48
C ALA A 102 13.92 4.76 -12.35
N GLU A 103 14.84 4.90 -13.31
CA GLU A 103 15.27 3.78 -14.16
C GLU A 103 15.97 2.68 -13.35
N LYS A 104 16.70 3.05 -12.29
CA LYS A 104 17.37 2.11 -11.36
C LYS A 104 17.36 2.65 -9.93
N VAL A 105 17.44 1.74 -8.99
CA VAL A 105 17.62 2.05 -7.57
C VAL A 105 18.55 1.03 -6.92
N ILE A 106 19.34 1.44 -5.94
CA ILE A 106 20.15 0.55 -5.11
C ILE A 106 19.46 0.33 -3.77
N VAL A 107 19.33 -0.93 -3.37
CA VAL A 107 18.63 -1.31 -2.13
C VAL A 107 19.43 -2.37 -1.36
N PRO A 108 19.29 -2.48 -0.03
CA PRO A 108 19.86 -3.57 0.73
C PRO A 108 19.32 -4.93 0.25
N ALA A 109 20.13 -5.98 0.36
CA ALA A 109 19.69 -7.34 0.02
C ALA A 109 18.48 -7.79 0.87
N THR A 110 18.35 -7.27 2.08
CA THR A 110 17.22 -7.52 3.00
C THR A 110 15.90 -6.98 2.50
N SER A 111 15.92 -5.97 1.61
CA SER A 111 14.72 -5.37 1.02
C SER A 111 14.20 -6.15 -0.20
N ILE A 112 14.98 -7.08 -0.74
CA ILE A 112 14.58 -7.86 -1.91
C ILE A 112 13.51 -8.89 -1.54
N ALA A 113 12.43 -8.92 -2.32
CA ALA A 113 11.39 -9.94 -2.31
C ALA A 113 11.32 -10.57 -3.71
N LEU A 114 11.60 -11.86 -3.82
CA LEU A 114 11.54 -12.57 -5.09
C LEU A 114 10.09 -12.63 -5.59
N LEU A 115 9.85 -12.28 -6.84
CA LEU A 115 8.55 -12.48 -7.44
C LEU A 115 8.38 -13.96 -7.83
N PRO A 116 7.26 -14.61 -7.43
CA PRO A 116 6.98 -15.98 -7.84
C PRO A 116 6.83 -16.10 -9.36
N THR A 117 7.06 -17.32 -9.87
CA THR A 117 6.85 -17.63 -11.29
C THR A 117 5.46 -17.21 -11.77
N GLY A 118 5.40 -16.52 -12.89
CA GLY A 118 4.16 -16.01 -13.49
C GLY A 118 3.82 -14.57 -13.09
N VAL A 119 4.50 -13.97 -12.12
CA VAL A 119 4.34 -12.55 -11.79
C VAL A 119 5.34 -11.72 -12.58
N ALA A 120 4.84 -10.89 -13.49
CA ALA A 120 5.67 -9.97 -14.25
C ALA A 120 6.14 -8.80 -13.37
N ALA A 121 7.40 -8.37 -13.53
CA ALA A 121 7.96 -7.23 -12.81
C ALA A 121 7.17 -5.92 -13.07
N SER A 122 6.53 -5.79 -14.24
CA SER A 122 5.64 -4.67 -14.59
C SER A 122 4.36 -4.60 -13.72
N ASN A 123 4.02 -5.67 -13.00
CA ASN A 123 2.92 -5.73 -12.04
C ASN A 123 3.40 -5.81 -10.60
N GLY A 124 4.72 -5.98 -10.39
CA GLY A 124 5.30 -6.23 -9.08
C GLY A 124 5.18 -5.05 -8.11
N CYS A 125 4.95 -3.83 -8.59
CA CYS A 125 4.66 -2.66 -7.74
C CYS A 125 3.40 -2.85 -6.86
N LEU A 126 2.53 -3.81 -7.18
CA LEU A 126 1.36 -4.15 -6.36
C LEU A 126 1.71 -4.95 -5.10
N VAL A 127 2.92 -5.48 -4.99
CA VAL A 127 3.34 -6.28 -3.83
C VAL A 127 3.37 -5.41 -2.56
N GLU A 128 3.83 -4.16 -2.68
CA GLU A 128 3.87 -3.26 -1.51
C GLU A 128 2.47 -2.96 -0.95
N PRO A 129 1.47 -2.46 -1.70
CA PRO A 129 0.14 -2.21 -1.15
C PRO A 129 -0.58 -3.50 -0.70
N LEU A 130 -0.26 -4.66 -1.29
CA LEU A 130 -0.70 -5.95 -0.76
C LEU A 130 -0.05 -6.26 0.60
N ALA A 131 1.22 -5.91 0.80
CA ALA A 131 1.90 -6.11 2.08
C ALA A 131 1.29 -5.23 3.19
N VAL A 132 0.91 -4.00 2.89
CA VAL A 132 0.13 -3.14 3.80
C VAL A 132 -1.18 -3.84 4.21
N ALA A 133 -1.87 -4.42 3.25
CA ALA A 133 -3.09 -5.18 3.52
C ALA A 133 -2.81 -6.44 4.38
N VAL A 134 -1.77 -7.22 4.07
CA VAL A 134 -1.37 -8.39 4.88
C VAL A 134 -1.11 -7.98 6.31
N HIS A 135 -0.39 -6.88 6.52
CA HIS A 135 -0.13 -6.36 7.86
C HIS A 135 -1.43 -6.01 8.60
N GLY A 136 -2.33 -5.27 7.94
CA GLY A 136 -3.62 -4.92 8.53
C GLY A 136 -4.48 -6.13 8.91
N ILE A 137 -4.55 -7.14 8.01
CA ILE A 137 -5.30 -8.38 8.26
C ILE A 137 -4.71 -9.15 9.46
N ARG A 138 -3.38 -9.23 9.57
CA ARG A 138 -2.69 -9.85 10.72
C ARG A 138 -2.93 -9.06 12.01
N ARG A 139 -2.81 -7.72 11.97
CA ARG A 139 -3.06 -6.84 13.12
C ARG A 139 -4.51 -6.92 13.61
N GLY A 140 -5.46 -6.98 12.68
CA GLY A 140 -6.88 -7.15 12.97
C GLY A 140 -7.27 -8.56 13.39
N ASN A 141 -6.36 -9.54 13.33
CA ASN A 141 -6.60 -10.96 13.63
C ASN A 141 -7.83 -11.50 12.88
N ILE A 142 -7.96 -11.16 11.59
CA ILE A 142 -9.12 -11.53 10.76
C ILE A 142 -9.10 -13.04 10.48
N ARG A 143 -10.25 -13.67 10.66
CA ARG A 143 -10.44 -15.13 10.54
C ARG A 143 -11.51 -15.44 9.50
N GLY A 144 -11.48 -16.66 8.98
CA GLY A 144 -12.44 -17.15 7.99
C GLY A 144 -13.91 -17.16 8.44
N THR A 145 -14.17 -17.07 9.74
CA THR A 145 -15.52 -16.99 10.30
C THR A 145 -16.04 -15.54 10.41
N ASP A 146 -15.18 -14.53 10.21
CA ASP A 146 -15.56 -13.15 10.41
C ASP A 146 -16.34 -12.61 9.19
N ARG A 147 -17.31 -11.77 9.48
CA ARG A 147 -17.95 -10.90 8.50
C ARG A 147 -17.19 -9.59 8.45
N VAL A 148 -16.54 -9.29 7.31
CA VAL A 148 -15.64 -8.16 7.15
C VAL A 148 -16.27 -7.13 6.21
N ALA A 149 -16.21 -5.85 6.60
CA ALA A 149 -16.48 -4.73 5.69
C ALA A 149 -15.18 -3.96 5.41
N VAL A 150 -15.00 -3.51 4.16
CA VAL A 150 -13.94 -2.58 3.76
C VAL A 150 -14.60 -1.25 3.37
N ILE A 151 -14.20 -0.16 4.02
CA ILE A 151 -14.67 1.19 3.72
C ILE A 151 -13.57 1.94 2.97
N GLY A 152 -13.81 2.19 1.69
CA GLY A 152 -12.86 2.80 0.76
C GLY A 152 -12.44 1.84 -0.35
N GLY A 153 -12.65 2.25 -1.61
CA GLY A 153 -12.42 1.42 -2.81
C GLY A 153 -11.14 1.75 -3.58
N GLY A 154 -10.22 2.51 -2.99
CA GLY A 154 -8.89 2.77 -3.58
C GLY A 154 -7.99 1.53 -3.55
N THR A 155 -6.71 1.70 -3.93
CA THR A 155 -5.74 0.59 -3.97
C THR A 155 -5.71 -0.21 -2.67
N ILE A 156 -5.60 0.47 -1.52
CA ILE A 156 -5.53 -0.20 -0.21
C ILE A 156 -6.82 -0.95 0.10
N GLY A 157 -7.99 -0.41 -0.22
CA GLY A 157 -9.25 -1.13 -0.01
C GLY A 157 -9.40 -2.35 -0.89
N GLN A 158 -9.00 -2.27 -2.17
CA GLN A 158 -9.04 -3.42 -3.10
C GLN A 158 -8.04 -4.52 -2.67
N THR A 159 -6.84 -4.14 -2.24
CA THR A 159 -5.85 -5.11 -1.73
C THR A 159 -6.28 -5.71 -0.40
N ALA A 160 -6.87 -4.93 0.51
CA ALA A 160 -7.42 -5.42 1.78
C ALA A 160 -8.57 -6.42 1.56
N LEU A 161 -9.46 -6.15 0.59
CA LEU A 161 -10.50 -7.09 0.16
C LEU A 161 -9.87 -8.43 -0.24
N VAL A 162 -8.91 -8.41 -1.17
CA VAL A 162 -8.26 -9.62 -1.68
C VAL A 162 -7.55 -10.39 -0.58
N VAL A 163 -6.80 -9.71 0.29
CA VAL A 163 -6.05 -10.36 1.38
C VAL A 163 -6.99 -10.90 2.45
N ALA A 164 -8.05 -10.19 2.81
CA ALA A 164 -9.03 -10.69 3.78
C ALA A 164 -9.75 -11.95 3.27
N GLN A 165 -10.06 -12.03 1.97
CA GLN A 165 -10.62 -13.23 1.35
C GLN A 165 -9.70 -14.46 1.47
N GLN A 166 -8.36 -14.29 1.52
CA GLN A 166 -7.42 -15.41 1.71
C GLN A 166 -7.59 -16.10 3.07
N THR A 167 -8.17 -15.44 4.07
CA THR A 167 -8.50 -16.07 5.36
C THR A 167 -9.75 -16.96 5.29
N GLY A 168 -10.51 -16.88 4.22
CA GLY A 168 -11.84 -17.49 4.08
C GLY A 168 -12.98 -16.59 4.56
N ALA A 169 -12.71 -15.37 5.01
CA ALA A 169 -13.73 -14.43 5.47
C ALA A 169 -14.65 -13.98 4.32
N LYS A 170 -15.91 -13.71 4.67
CA LYS A 170 -16.83 -13.03 3.77
C LYS A 170 -16.54 -11.53 3.82
N VAL A 171 -16.23 -10.94 2.67
CA VAL A 171 -15.81 -9.54 2.59
C VAL A 171 -16.78 -8.75 1.70
N ASP A 172 -17.32 -7.67 2.25
CA ASP A 172 -18.11 -6.68 1.53
C ASP A 172 -17.29 -5.38 1.43
N LEU A 173 -17.47 -4.59 0.34
CA LEU A 173 -16.74 -3.33 0.16
C LEU A 173 -17.68 -2.18 -0.17
N SER A 174 -17.43 -1.02 0.47
CA SER A 174 -18.09 0.26 0.19
C SER A 174 -17.11 1.22 -0.49
N ALA A 175 -17.54 1.81 -1.62
CA ALA A 175 -16.78 2.80 -2.36
C ALA A 175 -17.70 3.89 -2.93
N ARG A 176 -17.11 5.06 -3.24
CA ARG A 176 -17.85 6.22 -3.74
C ARG A 176 -17.93 6.27 -5.26
N HIS A 177 -16.95 5.70 -5.96
CA HIS A 177 -16.82 5.79 -7.42
C HIS A 177 -17.20 4.46 -8.06
N GLU A 178 -17.97 4.53 -9.13
CA GLU A 178 -18.50 3.35 -9.83
C GLU A 178 -17.39 2.37 -10.24
N ARG A 179 -16.29 2.86 -10.81
CA ARG A 179 -15.14 2.02 -11.20
C ARG A 179 -14.52 1.24 -10.04
N GLN A 180 -14.52 1.83 -8.83
CA GLN A 180 -14.05 1.14 -7.63
C GLN A 180 -15.02 0.04 -7.18
N ILE A 181 -16.34 0.29 -7.32
CA ILE A 181 -17.39 -0.69 -7.02
C ILE A 181 -17.32 -1.86 -8.02
N GLU A 182 -17.16 -1.56 -9.31
CA GLU A 182 -16.98 -2.57 -10.36
C GLU A 182 -15.74 -3.43 -10.11
N ALA A 183 -14.60 -2.80 -9.77
CA ALA A 183 -13.36 -3.52 -9.43
C ALA A 183 -13.59 -4.47 -8.24
N ALA A 184 -14.20 -3.99 -7.16
CA ALA A 184 -14.51 -4.81 -5.98
C ALA A 184 -15.44 -5.98 -6.34
N THR A 185 -16.45 -5.74 -7.16
CA THR A 185 -17.38 -6.78 -7.63
C THR A 185 -16.65 -7.84 -8.46
N ARG A 186 -15.76 -7.44 -9.38
CA ARG A 186 -14.91 -8.36 -10.15
C ARG A 186 -13.96 -9.18 -9.25
N LEU A 187 -13.54 -8.61 -8.12
CA LEU A 187 -12.74 -9.30 -7.10
C LEU A 187 -13.58 -10.16 -6.14
N GLY A 188 -14.90 -10.21 -6.33
CA GLY A 188 -15.80 -11.07 -5.55
C GLY A 188 -16.30 -10.45 -4.25
N ALA A 189 -16.25 -9.13 -4.09
CA ALA A 189 -16.86 -8.46 -2.95
C ALA A 189 -18.39 -8.40 -3.08
N GLY A 190 -19.07 -8.49 -1.92
CA GLY A 190 -20.43 -8.01 -1.79
C GLY A 190 -20.49 -6.50 -1.51
N SER A 191 -21.70 -5.95 -1.51
CA SER A 191 -21.94 -4.56 -1.07
C SER A 191 -22.06 -4.49 0.45
N VAL A 192 -21.53 -3.43 1.05
CA VAL A 192 -21.71 -3.19 2.48
C VAL A 192 -23.17 -2.82 2.76
N GLU A 193 -23.88 -3.70 3.44
CA GLU A 193 -25.28 -3.52 3.77
C GLU A 193 -25.52 -3.69 5.27
N GLY A 194 -26.31 -2.75 5.84
CA GLY A 194 -26.69 -2.78 7.25
C GLY A 194 -25.49 -2.62 8.20
N GLN A 195 -25.60 -3.22 9.35
CA GLN A 195 -24.62 -3.23 10.44
C GLN A 195 -24.24 -4.67 10.81
N GLY A 196 -23.42 -4.84 11.84
CA GLY A 196 -23.13 -6.15 12.41
C GLY A 196 -21.90 -6.84 11.81
N TYR A 197 -20.98 -6.08 11.24
CA TYR A 197 -19.68 -6.61 10.82
C TYR A 197 -18.78 -6.85 12.04
N ASP A 198 -18.14 -8.00 12.08
CA ASP A 198 -17.19 -8.36 13.14
C ASP A 198 -15.98 -7.45 13.09
N ILE A 199 -15.49 -7.21 11.88
CA ILE A 199 -14.33 -6.36 11.60
C ILE A 199 -14.66 -5.40 10.46
N VAL A 200 -14.29 -4.14 10.64
CA VAL A 200 -14.38 -3.13 9.59
C VAL A 200 -12.99 -2.57 9.31
N ILE A 201 -12.55 -2.66 8.06
CA ILE A 201 -11.28 -2.09 7.60
C ILE A 201 -11.54 -0.70 7.04
N GLU A 202 -11.00 0.33 7.68
CA GLU A 202 -11.04 1.70 7.18
C GLU A 202 -9.81 1.93 6.28
N ALA A 203 -10.02 2.14 4.98
CA ALA A 203 -8.99 2.23 3.95
C ALA A 203 -9.04 3.54 3.13
N ALA A 204 -9.83 4.53 3.57
CA ALA A 204 -9.98 5.81 2.88
C ALA A 204 -9.25 6.97 3.57
N GLY A 205 -8.92 6.86 4.87
CA GLY A 205 -8.22 7.88 5.64
C GLY A 205 -9.02 9.17 5.83
N THR A 206 -10.35 9.08 6.00
CA THR A 206 -11.21 10.25 6.19
C THR A 206 -12.11 10.12 7.41
N ALA A 207 -12.47 11.26 8.04
CA ALA A 207 -13.39 11.26 9.18
C ALA A 207 -14.74 10.60 8.83
N SER A 208 -15.25 10.83 7.61
CA SER A 208 -16.51 10.23 7.16
C SER A 208 -16.42 8.69 7.00
N ALA A 209 -15.29 8.17 6.56
CA ALA A 209 -15.09 6.73 6.45
C ALA A 209 -14.92 6.09 7.82
N LEU A 210 -14.25 6.76 8.76
CA LEU A 210 -14.15 6.31 10.15
C LEU A 210 -15.52 6.29 10.84
N ALA A 211 -16.35 7.30 10.59
CA ALA A 211 -17.72 7.34 11.11
C ALA A 211 -18.57 6.20 10.54
N GLU A 212 -18.47 5.94 9.22
CA GLU A 212 -19.12 4.80 8.58
C GLU A 212 -18.61 3.48 9.16
N ALA A 213 -17.32 3.31 9.35
CA ALA A 213 -16.74 2.11 9.94
C ALA A 213 -17.30 1.84 11.34
N ALA A 214 -17.40 2.86 12.18
CA ALA A 214 -17.97 2.74 13.52
C ALA A 214 -19.47 2.41 13.50
N ASP A 215 -20.22 2.94 12.51
CA ASP A 215 -21.64 2.61 12.34
C ASP A 215 -21.84 1.16 11.91
N ARG A 216 -21.08 0.66 10.94
CA ARG A 216 -21.18 -0.69 10.38
C ARG A 216 -20.73 -1.78 11.35
N CYS A 217 -19.76 -1.49 12.20
CA CYS A 217 -19.20 -2.43 13.16
C CYS A 217 -20.24 -2.84 14.22
N ARG A 218 -20.27 -4.14 14.57
CA ARG A 218 -21.13 -4.63 15.67
C ARG A 218 -20.60 -4.15 17.03
N PRO A 219 -21.43 -4.17 18.09
CA PRO A 219 -20.92 -4.05 19.46
C PRO A 219 -19.83 -5.08 19.76
N GLY A 220 -18.74 -4.63 20.40
CA GLY A 220 -17.54 -5.44 20.68
C GLY A 220 -16.73 -5.80 19.45
N GLY A 221 -16.98 -5.18 18.30
CA GLY A 221 -16.23 -5.45 17.07
C GLY A 221 -14.94 -4.63 16.96
N THR A 222 -14.22 -4.83 15.85
CA THR A 222 -12.89 -4.22 15.62
C THR A 222 -12.89 -3.36 14.36
N ILE A 223 -12.29 -2.16 14.46
CA ILE A 223 -11.96 -1.32 13.31
C ILE A 223 -10.46 -1.38 13.09
N VAL A 224 -10.03 -1.83 11.90
CA VAL A 224 -8.63 -1.80 11.47
C VAL A 224 -8.42 -0.54 10.64
N LEU A 225 -7.49 0.33 11.07
CA LEU A 225 -7.16 1.55 10.35
C LEU A 225 -5.98 1.30 9.41
N LEU A 226 -6.25 1.30 8.11
CA LEU A 226 -5.26 1.27 7.02
C LEU A 226 -5.17 2.62 6.31
N GLY A 227 -6.22 3.42 6.38
CA GLY A 227 -6.21 4.80 5.87
C GLY A 227 -5.27 5.70 6.67
N SER A 228 -4.51 6.56 5.98
CA SER A 228 -3.63 7.55 6.59
C SER A 228 -4.36 8.89 6.75
N TYR A 229 -4.31 9.46 7.95
CA TYR A 229 -4.95 10.75 8.27
C TYR A 229 -3.88 11.85 8.24
N TRP A 230 -3.70 12.47 7.07
CA TRP A 230 -2.62 13.44 6.83
C TRP A 230 -2.85 14.82 7.44
N ASP A 231 -4.08 15.15 7.80
CA ASP A 231 -4.44 16.46 8.40
C ASP A 231 -4.04 16.58 9.88
N GLY A 232 -3.29 15.61 10.41
CA GLY A 232 -2.76 15.60 11.78
C GLY A 232 -3.78 15.28 12.86
N SER A 233 -5.06 15.56 12.65
CA SER A 233 -6.15 15.19 13.55
C SER A 233 -7.37 14.71 12.77
N VAL A 234 -8.15 13.81 13.36
CA VAL A 234 -9.40 13.33 12.80
C VAL A 234 -10.52 13.40 13.82
N GLU A 235 -11.71 13.83 13.39
CA GLU A 235 -12.90 13.77 14.22
C GLU A 235 -13.29 12.30 14.44
N MET A 236 -13.36 11.92 15.72
CA MET A 236 -13.70 10.55 16.13
C MET A 236 -15.19 10.43 16.41
N PRO A 237 -15.88 9.38 15.96
CA PRO A 237 -17.27 9.08 16.31
C PRO A 237 -17.34 8.51 17.74
N GLY A 238 -16.93 9.33 18.73
CA GLY A 238 -16.66 8.90 20.10
C GLY A 238 -17.83 8.21 20.79
N LEU A 239 -19.06 8.70 20.56
CA LEU A 239 -20.26 8.07 21.14
C LEU A 239 -20.45 6.64 20.60
N ALA A 240 -20.34 6.44 19.29
CA ALA A 240 -20.50 5.13 18.68
C ALA A 240 -19.39 4.16 19.13
N ILE A 241 -18.14 4.64 19.20
CA ILE A 241 -16.99 3.86 19.68
C ILE A 241 -17.20 3.41 21.13
N GLY A 242 -17.58 4.35 22.02
CA GLY A 242 -17.77 4.06 23.43
C GLY A 242 -18.97 3.16 23.69
N MET A 243 -20.15 3.46 23.11
CA MET A 243 -21.37 2.68 23.34
C MET A 243 -21.33 1.26 22.75
N LYS A 244 -20.53 1.06 21.70
CA LYS A 244 -20.33 -0.27 21.11
C LYS A 244 -19.08 -0.99 21.65
N GLU A 245 -18.29 -0.37 22.53
CA GLU A 245 -17.02 -0.91 23.03
C GLU A 245 -16.11 -1.37 21.89
N LEU A 246 -15.92 -0.52 20.85
CA LEU A 246 -15.15 -0.89 19.68
C LEU A 246 -13.64 -0.92 19.96
N THR A 247 -12.96 -1.92 19.46
CA THR A 247 -11.51 -1.96 19.41
C THR A 247 -11.01 -1.26 18.15
N ILE A 248 -10.06 -0.32 18.29
CA ILE A 248 -9.41 0.35 17.15
C ILE A 248 -7.98 -0.14 17.05
N VAL A 249 -7.62 -0.69 15.89
CA VAL A 249 -6.31 -1.29 15.60
C VAL A 249 -5.64 -0.54 14.46
N PRO A 250 -4.73 0.40 14.74
CA PRO A 250 -3.92 1.01 13.69
C PRO A 250 -2.93 0.00 13.10
N ALA A 251 -2.73 0.06 11.79
CA ALA A 251 -1.71 -0.69 11.08
C ALA A 251 -1.01 0.23 10.08
N VAL A 252 0.31 0.30 10.16
CA VAL A 252 1.15 1.15 9.32
C VAL A 252 2.20 0.30 8.61
N MET A 253 2.37 0.54 7.31
CA MET A 253 3.37 -0.14 6.50
C MET A 253 3.20 -1.68 6.55
N TYR A 254 4.27 -2.42 6.77
CA TYR A 254 4.33 -3.88 6.81
C TYR A 254 5.45 -4.31 7.77
N GLY A 255 5.34 -5.52 8.30
CA GLY A 255 6.28 -6.09 9.25
C GLY A 255 6.52 -7.56 8.98
N ARG A 256 6.69 -8.31 10.04
CA ARG A 256 6.89 -9.77 9.97
C ARG A 256 6.28 -10.48 11.17
N VAL A 257 5.97 -11.75 10.98
CA VAL A 257 5.59 -12.66 12.07
C VAL A 257 6.57 -13.84 12.03
N GLY A 258 7.49 -13.87 12.98
CA GLY A 258 8.62 -14.79 12.93
C GLY A 258 9.44 -14.59 11.63
N PRO A 259 9.72 -15.65 10.85
CA PRO A 259 10.45 -15.55 9.59
C PRO A 259 9.59 -15.01 8.41
N SER A 260 8.27 -14.93 8.57
CA SER A 260 7.34 -14.59 7.49
C SER A 260 7.20 -13.07 7.37
N ARG A 261 7.84 -12.45 6.37
CA ARG A 261 7.65 -11.04 6.03
C ARG A 261 6.31 -10.83 5.33
N ASP A 262 5.63 -9.71 5.61
CA ASP A 262 4.37 -9.36 4.95
C ASP A 262 4.55 -9.20 3.44
N ILE A 263 5.71 -8.69 3.01
CA ILE A 263 6.05 -8.50 1.60
C ILE A 263 6.15 -9.82 0.82
N ASP A 264 6.72 -10.89 1.42
CA ASP A 264 6.82 -12.20 0.76
C ASP A 264 5.45 -12.89 0.64
N VAL A 265 4.61 -12.70 1.66
CA VAL A 265 3.21 -13.18 1.62
C VAL A 265 2.44 -12.43 0.53
N ALA A 266 2.63 -11.12 0.42
CA ALA A 266 2.00 -10.30 -0.60
C ALA A 266 2.41 -10.72 -2.02
N ALA A 267 3.68 -10.99 -2.26
CA ALA A 267 4.16 -11.51 -3.54
C ALA A 267 3.50 -12.85 -3.90
N THR A 268 3.32 -13.74 -2.91
CA THR A 268 2.61 -15.01 -3.08
C THR A 268 1.13 -14.80 -3.42
N ILE A 269 0.45 -13.87 -2.73
CA ILE A 269 -0.95 -13.55 -3.01
C ILE A 269 -1.11 -12.97 -4.41
N LEU A 270 -0.19 -12.11 -4.86
CA LEU A 270 -0.22 -11.56 -6.23
C LEU A 270 -0.14 -12.68 -7.28
N ALA A 271 0.69 -13.71 -7.05
CA ALA A 271 0.77 -14.87 -7.93
C ALA A 271 -0.51 -15.73 -7.93
N GLN A 272 -1.21 -15.80 -6.80
CA GLN A 272 -2.49 -16.53 -6.67
C GLN A 272 -3.69 -15.77 -7.24
N ARG A 273 -3.54 -14.47 -7.49
CA ARG A 273 -4.60 -13.58 -8.00
C ARG A 273 -4.14 -12.88 -9.30
N PRO A 274 -3.89 -13.66 -10.38
CA PRO A 274 -3.33 -13.11 -11.62
C PRO A 274 -4.24 -12.08 -12.30
N GLU A 275 -5.53 -12.05 -11.98
CA GLU A 275 -6.49 -11.07 -12.47
C GLU A 275 -6.35 -9.69 -11.78
N LEU A 276 -5.72 -9.63 -10.60
CA LEU A 276 -5.67 -8.40 -9.80
C LEU A 276 -5.04 -7.20 -10.54
N PRO A 277 -3.88 -7.36 -11.22
CA PRO A 277 -3.28 -6.25 -11.95
C PRO A 277 -4.20 -5.66 -13.03
N GLU A 278 -4.91 -6.52 -13.77
CA GLU A 278 -5.84 -6.08 -14.82
C GLU A 278 -7.03 -5.30 -14.24
N ILE A 279 -7.47 -5.66 -13.03
CA ILE A 279 -8.63 -5.02 -12.39
C ILE A 279 -8.27 -3.68 -11.77
N ILE A 280 -7.14 -3.58 -11.06
CA ILE A 280 -6.83 -2.40 -10.24
C ILE A 280 -5.80 -1.45 -10.85
N VAL A 281 -4.91 -1.89 -11.76
CA VAL A 281 -4.00 -0.98 -12.47
C VAL A 281 -4.78 -0.33 -13.62
N THR A 282 -5.27 0.87 -13.35
CA THR A 282 -6.16 1.58 -14.27
C THR A 282 -5.42 2.43 -15.29
N HIS A 283 -4.20 2.87 -14.96
CA HIS A 283 -3.40 3.74 -15.82
C HIS A 283 -1.92 3.35 -15.73
N ARG A 284 -1.25 3.40 -16.88
CA ARG A 284 0.21 3.21 -17.00
C ARG A 284 0.78 4.35 -17.81
N PHE A 285 1.86 4.92 -17.33
CA PHE A 285 2.56 6.03 -17.96
C PHE A 285 4.05 5.75 -18.03
N PRO A 286 4.74 6.19 -19.09
CA PRO A 286 6.19 6.19 -19.08
C PRO A 286 6.68 7.19 -18.02
N LEU A 287 7.92 7.01 -17.54
CA LEU A 287 8.50 7.88 -16.51
C LEU A 287 8.45 9.38 -16.90
N ASP A 288 8.65 9.67 -18.18
CA ASP A 288 8.63 11.06 -18.69
C ASP A 288 7.26 11.74 -18.56
N ALA A 289 6.17 10.98 -18.40
CA ALA A 289 4.83 11.50 -18.18
C ALA A 289 4.45 11.60 -16.70
N ALA A 290 5.42 11.64 -15.78
CA ALA A 290 5.18 11.65 -14.33
C ALA A 290 4.23 12.76 -13.89
N VAL A 291 4.34 13.97 -14.44
CA VAL A 291 3.43 15.10 -14.10
C VAL A 291 1.98 14.75 -14.41
N GLU A 292 1.72 14.19 -15.59
CA GLU A 292 0.38 13.74 -16.00
C GLU A 292 -0.12 12.59 -15.11
N ALA A 293 0.74 11.62 -14.84
CA ALA A 293 0.43 10.47 -13.99
C ALA A 293 0.02 10.88 -12.56
N PHE A 294 0.74 11.83 -11.96
CA PHE A 294 0.39 12.40 -10.66
C PHE A 294 -0.92 13.19 -10.72
N GLY A 295 -1.17 13.91 -11.83
CA GLY A 295 -2.44 14.60 -12.07
C GLY A 295 -3.62 13.63 -12.10
N VAL A 296 -3.49 12.51 -12.82
CA VAL A 296 -4.51 11.43 -12.86
C VAL A 296 -4.68 10.77 -11.51
N ALA A 297 -3.60 10.52 -10.77
CA ALA A 297 -3.67 9.92 -9.43
C ALA A 297 -4.37 10.84 -8.41
N ALA A 298 -4.23 12.15 -8.55
CA ALA A 298 -4.85 13.15 -7.69
C ALA A 298 -6.34 13.39 -8.03
N ASP A 299 -6.72 13.21 -9.31
CA ASP A 299 -8.11 13.38 -9.75
C ASP A 299 -8.94 12.14 -9.45
N ARG A 300 -9.64 12.17 -8.32
CA ARG A 300 -10.54 11.08 -7.92
C ARG A 300 -11.69 10.83 -8.91
N SER A 301 -12.03 11.81 -9.74
CA SER A 301 -13.08 11.68 -10.78
C SER A 301 -12.59 10.95 -12.02
N ALA A 302 -11.27 10.88 -12.27
CA ALA A 302 -10.66 10.14 -13.37
C ALA A 302 -10.85 8.61 -13.26
N GLY A 303 -11.42 8.13 -12.15
CA GLY A 303 -11.66 6.70 -11.94
C GLY A 303 -10.37 5.91 -11.68
N ALA A 304 -9.29 6.58 -11.28
CA ALA A 304 -8.03 5.93 -10.96
C ALA A 304 -8.15 5.08 -9.68
N ILE A 305 -7.64 3.84 -9.74
CA ILE A 305 -7.43 2.98 -8.57
C ILE A 305 -5.93 2.89 -8.30
N LYS A 306 -5.17 2.35 -9.25
CA LYS A 306 -3.70 2.37 -9.22
C LYS A 306 -3.17 2.96 -10.53
N VAL A 307 -2.31 3.97 -10.37
CA VAL A 307 -1.52 4.57 -11.46
C VAL A 307 -0.09 4.08 -11.33
N VAL A 308 0.52 3.65 -12.43
CA VAL A 308 1.86 3.07 -12.47
C VAL A 308 2.74 3.84 -13.46
N LEU A 309 3.95 4.16 -13.02
CA LEU A 309 5.04 4.63 -13.88
C LEU A 309 5.88 3.43 -14.34
N GLU A 310 6.26 3.42 -15.61
CA GLU A 310 7.13 2.43 -16.25
C GLU A 310 8.39 3.18 -16.72
N PRO A 311 9.51 3.10 -15.97
CA PRO A 311 10.76 3.79 -16.28
C PRO A 311 11.46 3.28 -17.54
#